data_c1749bdd35b18b5a7824011b383ace3a
#
_entry.id   c1749bdd35b18b5a7824011b383ace3a
#
_cell.length_a   1.000
_cell.length_b   1.000
_cell.length_c   1.000
_cell.angle_alpha   90.00
_cell.angle_beta   90.00
_cell.angle_gamma   90.00
#
_symmetry.space_group_name_H-M   'P 1'
#
loop_
_entity.id
_entity.type
_entity.pdbx_description
1 polymer ?
#
loop_
_entity_poly.entity_id
_entity_poly.type
_entity_poly.pdbx_seq_one_letter_code
_entity_poly.pdbx_strand_id
1 'polypeptide(L)'
;ITWFIEQCGGIEGKRVLELGPLEGGHTYMMARAGATHITSIEANIRAFLKCLIVQNALKFEADFLLGDFAAYLVDCPEVYDLAVASGVLYHMNRPVDLLRDLARTSDNIGIWTHYYDAEVILANELLKRKFDPEPQMEQLGTRQIVSHRQHYLEALQWSGFCGGSAPTSYWLTRDSLLGALAELGFAVTIHGDHKDHPNGPAMTLFA
;
A
#
# COMPACT_ATOMS: atom_id res chain seq x y z
N ILE A 1 -2.24 1.67 12.06
CA ILE A 1 -3.66 1.57 11.70
C ILE A 1 -4.54 2.49 12.57
N THR A 2 -4.30 2.57 13.88
CA THR A 2 -5.07 3.43 14.80
C THR A 2 -5.13 4.88 14.30
N TRP A 3 -4.00 5.42 13.87
CA TRP A 3 -3.94 6.77 13.34
C TRP A 3 -4.77 6.94 12.04
N PHE A 4 -4.82 5.96 11.13
CA PHE A 4 -5.71 6.02 9.97
C PHE A 4 -7.18 6.10 10.37
N ILE A 5 -7.56 5.31 11.37
CA ILE A 5 -8.91 5.31 11.93
C ILE A 5 -9.25 6.68 12.51
N GLU A 6 -8.33 7.29 13.25
CA GLU A 6 -8.47 8.64 13.82
C GLU A 6 -8.62 9.71 12.75
N GLN A 7 -7.78 9.67 11.69
CA GLN A 7 -7.87 10.61 10.57
C GLN A 7 -9.19 10.48 9.80
N CYS A 8 -9.74 9.28 9.70
CA CYS A 8 -11.04 9.02 9.11
C CYS A 8 -12.23 9.47 10.00
N GLY A 9 -11.96 10.03 11.18
CA GLY A 9 -12.99 10.41 12.15
C GLY A 9 -13.70 9.23 12.81
N GLY A 10 -13.03 8.09 12.90
CA GLY A 10 -13.59 6.78 13.29
C GLY A 10 -14.10 6.00 12.07
N ILE A 11 -14.27 4.69 12.26
CA ILE A 11 -14.76 3.78 11.20
C ILE A 11 -15.97 2.95 11.63
N GLU A 12 -16.60 3.30 12.73
CA GLU A 12 -17.85 2.65 13.15
C GLU A 12 -18.92 2.83 12.07
N GLY A 13 -19.51 1.74 11.65
CA GLY A 13 -20.52 1.74 10.59
C GLY A 13 -19.99 1.91 9.17
N LYS A 14 -18.68 2.04 8.98
CA LYS A 14 -18.05 2.31 7.67
C LYS A 14 -17.64 1.03 6.95
N ARG A 15 -17.49 1.17 5.63
CA ARG A 15 -16.96 0.14 4.72
C ARG A 15 -15.49 0.38 4.50
N VAL A 16 -14.68 -0.65 4.68
CA VAL A 16 -13.22 -0.58 4.59
C VAL A 16 -12.69 -1.57 3.57
N LEU A 17 -11.76 -1.11 2.73
CA LEU A 17 -10.96 -1.95 1.86
C LEU A 17 -9.54 -2.07 2.43
N GLU A 18 -9.00 -3.27 2.53
CA GLU A 18 -7.61 -3.49 2.91
C GLU A 18 -6.87 -4.26 1.81
N LEU A 19 -5.75 -3.71 1.37
CA LEU A 19 -4.87 -4.34 0.40
C LEU A 19 -3.67 -4.98 1.11
N GLY A 20 -3.45 -6.27 0.89
CA GLY A 20 -2.34 -7.02 1.46
C GLY A 20 -2.41 -7.11 3.00
N PRO A 21 -3.45 -7.73 3.59
CA PRO A 21 -3.61 -7.87 5.05
C PRO A 21 -2.51 -8.70 5.73
N LEU A 22 -1.70 -9.41 4.98
CA LEU A 22 -0.61 -10.27 5.40
C LEU A 22 -1.06 -11.38 6.37
N GLU A 23 -1.27 -11.05 7.64
CA GLU A 23 -1.72 -11.98 8.69
C GLU A 23 -3.04 -11.53 9.35
N GLY A 24 -3.71 -10.51 8.79
CA GLY A 24 -5.02 -10.02 9.23
C GLY A 24 -5.00 -9.20 10.53
N GLY A 25 -3.83 -8.73 10.98
CA GLY A 25 -3.72 -7.94 12.20
C GLY A 25 -4.42 -6.59 12.11
N HIS A 26 -4.23 -5.87 11.02
CA HIS A 26 -4.92 -4.61 10.75
C HIS A 26 -6.42 -4.83 10.53
N THR A 27 -6.79 -5.89 9.79
CA THR A 27 -8.19 -6.29 9.60
C THR A 27 -8.91 -6.47 10.95
N TYR A 28 -8.28 -7.21 11.89
CA TYR A 28 -8.80 -7.39 13.23
C TYR A 28 -8.98 -6.05 13.96
N MET A 29 -7.99 -5.16 13.90
CA MET A 29 -8.08 -3.83 14.55
C MET A 29 -9.24 -3.02 13.97
N MET A 30 -9.45 -3.04 12.66
CA MET A 30 -10.55 -2.33 11.99
C MET A 30 -11.92 -2.93 12.35
N ALA A 31 -12.03 -4.26 12.43
CA ALA A 31 -13.24 -4.92 12.89
C ALA A 31 -13.56 -4.55 14.36
N ARG A 32 -12.55 -4.49 15.22
CA ARG A 32 -12.70 -4.05 16.62
C ARG A 32 -13.06 -2.58 16.76
N ALA A 33 -12.72 -1.75 15.77
CA ALA A 33 -13.08 -0.34 15.72
C ALA A 33 -14.49 -0.10 15.11
N GLY A 34 -15.24 -1.16 14.83
CA GLY A 34 -16.64 -1.08 14.44
C GLY A 34 -16.92 -0.92 12.96
N ALA A 35 -15.95 -1.20 12.07
CA ALA A 35 -16.22 -1.28 10.64
C ALA A 35 -17.33 -2.31 10.37
N THR A 36 -18.33 -1.95 9.56
CA THR A 36 -19.48 -2.84 9.28
C THR A 36 -19.20 -3.82 8.15
N HIS A 37 -18.29 -3.47 7.26
CA HIS A 37 -17.90 -4.30 6.14
C HIS A 37 -16.41 -4.08 5.86
N ILE A 38 -15.63 -5.15 5.89
CA ILE A 38 -14.20 -5.11 5.60
C ILE A 38 -13.93 -6.11 4.48
N THR A 39 -13.47 -5.61 3.34
CA THR A 39 -12.95 -6.44 2.25
C THR A 39 -11.43 -6.40 2.31
N SER A 40 -10.78 -7.55 2.54
CA SER A 40 -9.32 -7.67 2.64
C SER A 40 -8.81 -8.62 1.55
N ILE A 41 -7.93 -8.13 0.66
CA ILE A 41 -7.48 -8.87 -0.51
C ILE A 41 -6.00 -9.21 -0.38
N GLU A 42 -5.68 -10.53 -0.37
CA GLU A 42 -4.33 -11.06 -0.20
C GLU A 42 -3.93 -11.94 -1.38
N ALA A 43 -2.80 -11.63 -2.02
CA ALA A 43 -2.30 -12.41 -3.16
C ALA A 43 -1.47 -13.63 -2.73
N ASN A 44 -0.85 -13.58 -1.54
CA ASN A 44 -0.02 -14.66 -1.03
C ASN A 44 -0.86 -15.70 -0.30
N ILE A 45 -0.93 -16.92 -0.83
CA ILE A 45 -1.78 -17.98 -0.26
C ILE A 45 -1.43 -18.33 1.20
N ARG A 46 -0.15 -18.23 1.61
CA ARG A 46 0.24 -18.52 3.00
C ARG A 46 -0.26 -17.43 3.94
N ALA A 47 -0.15 -16.17 3.53
CA ALA A 47 -0.67 -15.02 4.27
C ALA A 47 -2.20 -15.10 4.36
N PHE A 48 -2.87 -15.36 3.23
CA PHE A 48 -4.31 -15.56 3.20
C PHE A 48 -4.80 -16.64 4.17
N LEU A 49 -4.15 -17.81 4.20
CA LEU A 49 -4.51 -18.87 5.14
C LEU A 49 -4.30 -18.44 6.61
N LYS A 50 -3.29 -17.63 6.91
CA LYS A 50 -3.11 -17.05 8.25
C LYS A 50 -4.24 -16.08 8.62
N CYS A 51 -4.70 -15.25 7.68
CA CYS A 51 -5.86 -14.39 7.89
C CYS A 51 -7.09 -15.20 8.32
N LEU A 52 -7.39 -16.31 7.64
CA LEU A 52 -8.53 -17.18 7.98
C LEU A 52 -8.36 -17.84 9.37
N ILE A 53 -7.14 -18.23 9.73
CA ILE A 53 -6.83 -18.78 11.07
C ILE A 53 -7.04 -17.70 12.13
N VAL A 54 -6.53 -16.50 11.91
CA VAL A 54 -6.65 -15.37 12.85
C VAL A 54 -8.11 -14.96 12.99
N GLN A 55 -8.86 -14.86 11.89
CA GLN A 55 -10.29 -14.58 11.90
C GLN A 55 -11.05 -15.60 12.72
N ASN A 56 -10.80 -16.90 12.50
CA ASN A 56 -11.46 -17.95 13.25
C ASN A 56 -11.06 -17.96 14.74
N ALA A 57 -9.81 -17.68 15.06
CA ALA A 57 -9.32 -17.67 16.45
C ALA A 57 -9.87 -16.46 17.25
N LEU A 58 -9.90 -15.28 16.63
CA LEU A 58 -10.30 -14.02 17.29
C LEU A 58 -11.79 -13.67 17.09
N LYS A 59 -12.52 -14.45 16.27
CA LYS A 59 -13.98 -14.34 16.06
C LYS A 59 -14.42 -12.93 15.67
N PHE A 60 -13.92 -12.44 14.54
CA PHE A 60 -14.35 -11.18 13.92
C PHE A 60 -14.85 -11.40 12.50
N GLU A 61 -15.60 -10.44 11.97
CA GLU A 61 -16.16 -10.50 10.62
C GLU A 61 -15.32 -9.68 9.64
N ALA A 62 -14.95 -10.28 8.53
CA ALA A 62 -14.33 -9.66 7.37
C ALA A 62 -14.40 -10.61 6.17
N ASP A 63 -14.45 -10.07 4.97
CA ASP A 63 -14.38 -10.82 3.73
C ASP A 63 -12.93 -10.89 3.25
N PHE A 64 -12.28 -12.02 3.48
CA PHE A 64 -10.95 -12.28 2.94
C PHE A 64 -11.04 -12.88 1.54
N LEU A 65 -10.44 -12.20 0.56
CA LEU A 65 -10.36 -12.64 -0.83
C LEU A 65 -8.91 -13.04 -1.17
N LEU A 66 -8.74 -14.23 -1.75
CA LEU A 66 -7.45 -14.65 -2.30
C LEU A 66 -7.37 -14.17 -3.75
N GLY A 67 -6.46 -13.26 -4.06
CA GLY A 67 -6.32 -12.77 -5.42
C GLY A 67 -5.47 -11.51 -5.56
N ASP A 68 -5.45 -10.99 -6.79
CA ASP A 68 -4.79 -9.76 -7.14
C ASP A 68 -5.76 -8.57 -6.94
N PHE A 69 -5.46 -7.73 -5.96
CA PHE A 69 -6.28 -6.54 -5.69
C PHE A 69 -6.27 -5.52 -6.84
N ALA A 70 -5.20 -5.45 -7.65
CA ALA A 70 -5.20 -4.56 -8.81
C ALA A 70 -6.27 -4.99 -9.83
N ALA A 71 -6.37 -6.30 -10.09
CA ALA A 71 -7.43 -6.84 -10.95
C ALA A 71 -8.83 -6.64 -10.35
N TYR A 72 -8.97 -6.82 -9.03
CA TYR A 72 -10.24 -6.57 -8.33
C TYR A 72 -10.68 -5.11 -8.47
N LEU A 73 -9.77 -4.17 -8.29
CA LEU A 73 -10.06 -2.73 -8.32
C LEU A 73 -10.51 -2.25 -9.70
N VAL A 74 -10.02 -2.83 -10.81
CA VAL A 74 -10.40 -2.41 -12.18
C VAL A 74 -11.90 -2.41 -12.39
N ASP A 75 -12.57 -3.47 -11.96
CA ASP A 75 -14.01 -3.67 -12.15
C ASP A 75 -14.83 -3.46 -10.85
N CYS A 76 -14.21 -2.94 -9.80
CA CYS A 76 -14.86 -2.76 -8.51
C CYS A 76 -15.98 -1.72 -8.60
N PRO A 77 -17.23 -2.10 -8.42
CA PRO A 77 -18.36 -1.17 -8.43
C PRO A 77 -18.56 -0.49 -7.07
N GLU A 78 -17.86 -0.97 -6.04
CA GLU A 78 -18.06 -0.53 -4.67
C GLU A 78 -17.23 0.71 -4.36
N VAL A 79 -17.77 1.55 -3.49
CA VAL A 79 -17.04 2.68 -2.88
C VAL A 79 -16.87 2.39 -1.40
N TYR A 80 -15.66 2.62 -0.91
CA TYR A 80 -15.27 2.42 0.48
C TYR A 80 -15.05 3.78 1.15
N ASP A 81 -15.41 3.86 2.43
CA ASP A 81 -15.13 5.06 3.24
C ASP A 81 -13.63 5.22 3.54
N LEU A 82 -12.91 4.08 3.60
CA LEU A 82 -11.47 4.03 3.84
C LEU A 82 -10.85 2.88 3.07
N ALA A 83 -9.78 3.15 2.32
CA ALA A 83 -8.87 2.12 1.83
C ALA A 83 -7.55 2.15 2.62
N VAL A 84 -7.04 0.99 2.97
CA VAL A 84 -5.76 0.81 3.66
C VAL A 84 -4.78 0.08 2.74
N ALA A 85 -3.70 0.76 2.36
CA ALA A 85 -2.60 0.24 1.55
C ALA A 85 -1.28 0.31 2.36
N SER A 86 -1.23 -0.47 3.44
CA SER A 86 -0.08 -0.48 4.35
C SER A 86 0.93 -1.55 3.93
N GLY A 87 2.07 -1.13 3.39
CA GLY A 87 3.12 -2.04 2.94
C GLY A 87 2.91 -2.58 1.52
N VAL A 88 2.15 -1.90 0.69
CA VAL A 88 1.69 -2.39 -0.61
C VAL A 88 2.25 -1.61 -1.79
N LEU A 89 2.16 -0.28 -1.76
CA LEU A 89 2.40 0.57 -2.94
C LEU A 89 3.80 0.38 -3.54
N TYR A 90 4.82 0.26 -2.70
CA TYR A 90 6.20 0.05 -3.14
C TYR A 90 6.48 -1.34 -3.72
N HIS A 91 5.51 -2.25 -3.67
CA HIS A 91 5.56 -3.55 -4.34
C HIS A 91 4.93 -3.54 -5.73
N MET A 92 4.32 -2.42 -6.14
CA MET A 92 3.60 -2.36 -7.39
C MET A 92 4.53 -2.13 -8.59
N ASN A 93 4.23 -2.79 -9.72
CA ASN A 93 4.85 -2.47 -11.01
C ASN A 93 4.26 -1.21 -11.65
N ARG A 94 3.04 -0.86 -11.26
CA ARG A 94 2.31 0.32 -11.74
C ARG A 94 1.68 1.06 -10.56
N PRO A 95 2.50 1.72 -9.72
CA PRO A 95 2.00 2.35 -8.47
C PRO A 95 1.01 3.49 -8.73
N VAL A 96 1.15 4.21 -9.84
CA VAL A 96 0.22 5.30 -10.19
C VAL A 96 -1.15 4.77 -10.58
N ASP A 97 -1.23 3.63 -11.26
CA ASP A 97 -2.52 3.01 -11.57
C ASP A 97 -3.23 2.57 -10.29
N LEU A 98 -2.50 2.00 -9.33
CA LEU A 98 -3.09 1.67 -8.03
C LEU A 98 -3.65 2.92 -7.33
N LEU A 99 -2.92 4.04 -7.34
CA LEU A 99 -3.42 5.30 -6.75
C LEU A 99 -4.68 5.82 -7.47
N ARG A 100 -4.75 5.70 -8.81
CA ARG A 100 -5.97 6.05 -9.59
C ARG A 100 -7.16 5.17 -9.21
N ASP A 101 -6.93 3.86 -9.09
CA ASP A 101 -8.01 2.92 -8.74
C ASP A 101 -8.50 3.15 -7.31
N LEU A 102 -7.60 3.40 -6.37
CA LEU A 102 -7.98 3.77 -4.99
C LEU A 102 -8.75 5.09 -4.95
N ALA A 103 -8.35 6.10 -5.72
CA ALA A 103 -9.06 7.38 -5.82
C ALA A 103 -10.48 7.24 -6.38
N ARG A 104 -10.71 6.24 -7.23
CA ARG A 104 -12.04 5.95 -7.80
C ARG A 104 -12.93 5.16 -6.84
N THR A 105 -12.34 4.38 -5.96
CA THR A 105 -13.06 3.41 -5.12
C THR A 105 -13.09 3.76 -3.64
N SER A 106 -12.45 4.85 -3.21
CA SER A 106 -12.36 5.18 -1.79
C SER A 106 -12.34 6.68 -1.54
N ASP A 107 -13.08 7.12 -0.52
CA ASP A 107 -13.13 8.53 -0.10
C ASP A 107 -11.87 8.95 0.65
N ASN A 108 -11.23 8.02 1.37
CA ASN A 108 -10.01 8.23 2.15
C ASN A 108 -9.04 7.08 1.94
N ILE A 109 -7.74 7.37 1.99
CA ILE A 109 -6.70 6.37 1.80
C ILE A 109 -5.63 6.49 2.89
N GLY A 110 -5.43 5.42 3.66
CA GLY A 110 -4.31 5.28 4.59
C GLY A 110 -3.15 4.51 3.92
N ILE A 111 -1.99 5.12 3.79
CA ILE A 111 -0.82 4.53 3.13
C ILE A 111 0.36 4.49 4.09
N TRP A 112 1.01 3.32 4.20
CA TRP A 112 2.40 3.20 4.60
C TRP A 112 3.19 2.61 3.43
N THR A 113 4.27 3.32 3.01
CA THR A 113 5.05 2.90 1.84
C THR A 113 6.50 3.34 1.93
N HIS A 114 7.39 2.61 1.25
CA HIS A 114 8.71 3.13 0.88
C HIS A 114 8.58 4.09 -0.29
N TYR A 115 9.54 5.03 -0.38
CA TYR A 115 9.71 5.92 -1.51
C TYR A 115 11.18 6.04 -1.91
N TYR A 116 11.47 6.50 -3.12
CA TYR A 116 12.83 6.72 -3.57
C TYR A 116 13.32 8.12 -3.15
N ASP A 117 14.44 8.15 -2.44
CA ASP A 117 15.21 9.37 -2.13
C ASP A 117 16.64 9.16 -2.62
N ALA A 118 17.07 9.95 -3.61
CA ALA A 118 18.37 9.77 -4.26
C ALA A 118 19.54 9.94 -3.27
N GLU A 119 19.45 10.87 -2.32
CA GLU A 119 20.52 11.10 -1.34
C GLU A 119 20.73 9.87 -0.45
N VAL A 120 19.64 9.26 0.02
CA VAL A 120 19.68 8.09 0.88
C VAL A 120 20.06 6.82 0.11
N ILE A 121 19.41 6.60 -1.05
CA ILE A 121 19.60 5.38 -1.84
C ILE A 121 21.01 5.32 -2.39
N LEU A 122 21.55 6.40 -2.97
CA LEU A 122 22.87 6.42 -3.58
C LEU A 122 24.02 6.40 -2.55
N ALA A 123 23.78 6.85 -1.32
CA ALA A 123 24.74 6.79 -0.23
C ALA A 123 24.88 5.38 0.40
N ASN A 124 23.94 4.48 0.13
CA ASN A 124 23.90 3.13 0.70
C ASN A 124 24.08 2.08 -0.40
N GLU A 125 25.27 1.45 -0.48
CA GLU A 125 25.60 0.47 -1.52
C GLU A 125 24.64 -0.74 -1.57
N LEU A 126 24.05 -1.15 -0.43
CA LEU A 126 23.09 -2.25 -0.37
C LEU A 126 21.72 -1.85 -0.96
N LEU A 127 21.34 -0.60 -0.82
CA LEU A 127 20.12 -0.07 -1.44
C LEU A 127 20.35 0.25 -2.91
N LYS A 128 21.43 0.97 -3.21
CA LYS A 128 21.79 1.41 -4.57
C LYS A 128 21.79 0.26 -5.59
N ARG A 129 22.37 -0.89 -5.27
CA ARG A 129 22.41 -2.06 -6.16
C ARG A 129 21.02 -2.62 -6.52
N LYS A 130 20.00 -2.25 -5.76
CA LYS A 130 18.62 -2.71 -6.00
C LYS A 130 17.86 -1.85 -7.00
N PHE A 131 18.39 -0.70 -7.39
CA PHE A 131 17.69 0.25 -8.24
C PHE A 131 18.38 0.44 -9.59
N ASP A 132 17.59 0.54 -10.65
CA ASP A 132 18.09 0.98 -11.94
C ASP A 132 18.52 2.45 -11.85
N PRO A 133 19.61 2.85 -12.58
CA PRO A 133 20.11 4.22 -12.54
C PRO A 133 19.14 5.22 -13.18
N GLU A 134 18.36 4.78 -14.18
CA GLU A 134 17.46 5.64 -14.94
C GLU A 134 16.05 5.60 -14.35
N PRO A 135 15.45 6.76 -14.08
CA PRO A 135 14.06 6.83 -13.64
C PRO A 135 13.09 6.51 -14.77
N GLN A 136 11.91 6.02 -14.40
CA GLN A 136 10.75 5.98 -15.27
C GLN A 136 9.90 7.22 -15.00
N MET A 137 9.39 7.83 -16.06
CA MET A 137 8.52 9.00 -16.00
C MET A 137 7.19 8.69 -16.66
N GLU A 138 6.10 9.10 -16.03
CA GLU A 138 4.75 9.01 -16.60
C GLU A 138 3.96 10.28 -16.30
N GLN A 139 2.93 10.57 -17.12
CA GLN A 139 2.09 11.74 -16.95
C GLN A 139 0.81 11.35 -16.19
N LEU A 140 0.49 12.12 -15.12
CA LEU A 140 -0.78 12.04 -14.41
C LEU A 140 -1.39 13.45 -14.38
N GLY A 141 -2.45 13.66 -15.16
CA GLY A 141 -3.03 14.99 -15.31
C GLY A 141 -2.00 16.01 -15.75
N THR A 142 -1.78 17.04 -14.95
CA THR A 142 -0.78 18.11 -15.21
C THR A 142 0.61 17.78 -14.68
N ARG A 143 0.79 16.70 -13.91
CA ARG A 143 2.04 16.36 -13.23
C ARG A 143 2.83 15.28 -13.95
N GLN A 144 4.14 15.45 -13.98
CA GLN A 144 5.08 14.39 -14.30
C GLN A 144 5.42 13.63 -13.02
N ILE A 145 5.18 12.31 -13.04
CA ILE A 145 5.43 11.40 -11.94
C ILE A 145 6.70 10.61 -12.22
N VAL A 146 7.61 10.59 -11.28
CA VAL A 146 8.91 9.94 -11.35
C VAL A 146 8.94 8.73 -10.43
N SER A 147 9.34 7.58 -10.96
CA SER A 147 9.55 6.35 -10.19
C SER A 147 10.86 5.68 -10.57
N HIS A 148 11.38 4.85 -9.67
CA HIS A 148 12.60 4.09 -9.89
C HIS A 148 12.32 2.60 -9.77
N ARG A 149 12.78 1.81 -10.75
CA ARG A 149 12.64 0.36 -10.73
C ARG A 149 13.53 -0.22 -9.64
N GLN A 150 12.92 -0.98 -8.76
CA GLN A 150 13.56 -1.72 -7.67
C GLN A 150 13.57 -3.21 -7.99
N HIS A 151 14.71 -3.87 -7.80
CA HIS A 151 14.91 -5.31 -7.96
C HIS A 151 14.90 -6.00 -6.60
N TYR A 152 14.16 -7.08 -6.46
CA TYR A 152 14.13 -7.87 -5.23
C TYR A 152 15.38 -8.72 -5.03
N LEU A 153 16.09 -9.05 -6.11
CA LEU A 153 17.34 -9.83 -6.09
C LEU A 153 17.16 -11.14 -5.31
N GLU A 154 18.04 -11.37 -4.31
CA GLU A 154 18.04 -12.57 -3.49
C GLU A 154 16.76 -12.73 -2.63
N ALA A 155 16.03 -11.66 -2.38
CA ALA A 155 14.79 -11.71 -1.61
C ALA A 155 13.71 -12.60 -2.25
N LEU A 156 13.75 -12.77 -3.57
CA LEU A 156 12.84 -13.70 -4.29
C LEU A 156 12.99 -15.16 -3.85
N GLN A 157 14.15 -15.54 -3.30
CA GLN A 157 14.41 -16.90 -2.83
C GLN A 157 13.99 -17.11 -1.38
N TRP A 158 13.64 -16.05 -0.68
CA TRP A 158 13.24 -16.14 0.71
C TRP A 158 11.81 -16.70 0.82
N SER A 159 11.64 -17.74 1.62
CA SER A 159 10.35 -18.41 1.81
C SER A 159 9.25 -17.52 2.45
N GLY A 160 9.64 -16.42 3.08
CA GLY A 160 8.76 -15.40 3.65
C GLY A 160 8.48 -14.20 2.72
N PHE A 161 8.99 -14.24 1.47
CA PHE A 161 8.76 -13.15 0.53
C PHE A 161 7.27 -12.99 0.20
N CYS A 162 6.76 -11.78 0.29
CA CYS A 162 5.35 -11.42 0.05
C CYS A 162 5.18 -10.20 -0.88
N GLY A 163 6.23 -9.80 -1.59
CA GLY A 163 6.24 -8.64 -2.49
C GLY A 163 5.59 -8.86 -3.86
N GLY A 164 4.70 -9.86 -4.00
CA GLY A 164 4.04 -10.19 -5.27
C GLY A 164 4.81 -11.22 -6.10
N SER A 165 4.36 -11.44 -7.34
CA SER A 165 4.93 -12.46 -8.27
C SER A 165 5.98 -11.88 -9.22
N ALA A 166 6.12 -10.57 -9.33
CA ALA A 166 7.07 -9.92 -10.21
C ALA A 166 8.47 -9.82 -9.55
N PRO A 167 9.56 -9.90 -10.34
CA PRO A 167 10.93 -9.77 -9.82
C PRO A 167 11.32 -8.34 -9.48
N THR A 168 10.50 -7.36 -9.86
CA THR A 168 10.74 -5.93 -9.69
C THR A 168 9.48 -5.21 -9.24
N SER A 169 9.66 -4.02 -8.69
CA SER A 169 8.60 -3.06 -8.41
C SER A 169 9.07 -1.65 -8.75
N TYR A 170 8.23 -0.64 -8.52
CA TYR A 170 8.61 0.77 -8.74
C TYR A 170 8.35 1.59 -7.48
N TRP A 171 9.38 2.30 -7.03
CA TRP A 171 9.27 3.24 -5.92
C TRP A 171 9.10 4.66 -6.48
N LEU A 172 8.00 5.29 -6.13
CA LEU A 172 7.78 6.71 -6.43
C LEU A 172 8.79 7.57 -5.67
N THR A 173 9.23 8.68 -6.25
CA THR A 173 9.91 9.70 -5.43
C THR A 173 8.90 10.30 -4.45
N ARG A 174 9.42 10.89 -3.36
CA ARG A 174 8.58 11.55 -2.34
C ARG A 174 7.62 12.57 -2.97
N ASP A 175 8.16 13.46 -3.80
CA ASP A 175 7.38 14.52 -4.44
C ASP A 175 6.36 13.96 -5.44
N SER A 176 6.71 12.88 -6.13
CA SER A 176 5.80 12.19 -7.05
C SER A 176 4.65 11.51 -6.32
N LEU A 177 4.90 10.88 -5.17
CA LEU A 177 3.85 10.28 -4.35
C LEU A 177 2.85 11.34 -3.86
N LEU A 178 3.34 12.40 -3.23
CA LEU A 178 2.49 13.49 -2.73
C LEU A 178 1.79 14.24 -3.86
N GLY A 179 2.53 14.47 -4.97
CA GLY A 179 1.98 15.12 -6.15
C GLY A 179 0.91 14.31 -6.85
N ALA A 180 1.05 12.98 -6.92
CA ALA A 180 0.05 12.10 -7.50
C ALA A 180 -1.25 12.12 -6.69
N LEU A 181 -1.16 12.04 -5.35
CA LEU A 181 -2.34 12.12 -4.50
C LEU A 181 -3.04 13.48 -4.63
N ALA A 182 -2.29 14.59 -4.66
CA ALA A 182 -2.86 15.91 -4.86
C ALA A 182 -3.53 16.07 -6.24
N GLU A 183 -2.94 15.53 -7.32
CA GLU A 183 -3.53 15.54 -8.67
C GLU A 183 -4.82 14.72 -8.74
N LEU A 184 -4.91 13.66 -7.92
CA LEU A 184 -6.12 12.83 -7.77
C LEU A 184 -7.17 13.45 -6.85
N GLY A 185 -6.93 14.65 -6.31
CA GLY A 185 -7.90 15.42 -5.53
C GLY A 185 -7.81 15.25 -4.02
N PHE A 186 -6.80 14.55 -3.52
CA PHE A 186 -6.65 14.33 -2.07
C PHE A 186 -5.89 15.45 -1.36
N ALA A 187 -6.32 15.75 -0.13
CA ALA A 187 -5.56 16.54 0.82
C ALA A 187 -4.72 15.59 1.70
N VAL A 188 -3.39 15.71 1.62
CA VAL A 188 -2.48 14.75 2.28
C VAL A 188 -2.04 15.24 3.65
N THR A 189 -2.19 14.37 4.66
CA THR A 189 -1.60 14.52 5.99
C THR A 189 -0.50 13.47 6.20
N ILE A 190 0.69 13.90 6.62
CA ILE A 190 1.83 13.01 6.88
C ILE A 190 1.92 12.75 8.39
N HIS A 191 1.90 11.48 8.80
CA HIS A 191 2.12 11.07 10.18
C HIS A 191 3.59 10.87 10.51
N GLY A 192 4.33 10.26 9.60
CA GLY A 192 5.76 9.99 9.74
C GLY A 192 6.46 9.92 8.39
N ASP A 193 7.69 10.46 8.38
CA ASP A 193 8.58 10.46 7.22
C ASP A 193 9.98 10.06 7.71
N HIS A 194 10.34 8.80 7.51
CA HIS A 194 11.52 8.15 8.08
C HIS A 194 12.56 7.87 7.00
N LYS A 195 13.43 8.85 6.74
CA LYS A 195 14.54 8.72 5.78
C LYS A 195 15.55 7.66 6.18
N ASP A 196 15.70 7.41 7.47
CA ASP A 196 16.65 6.48 8.09
C ASP A 196 16.09 5.06 8.31
N HIS A 197 14.93 4.75 7.76
CA HIS A 197 14.37 3.40 7.86
C HIS A 197 15.32 2.37 7.20
N PRO A 198 15.64 1.23 7.87
CA PRO A 198 16.71 0.31 7.45
C PRO A 198 16.52 -0.29 6.05
N ASN A 199 15.29 -0.39 5.57
CA ASN A 199 14.98 -0.93 4.24
C ASN A 199 14.83 0.14 3.15
N GLY A 200 15.16 1.39 3.45
CA GLY A 200 15.01 2.56 2.58
C GLY A 200 13.94 3.52 3.11
N PRO A 201 13.94 4.78 2.65
CA PRO A 201 13.02 5.81 3.14
C PRO A 201 11.57 5.34 3.13
N ALA A 202 10.83 5.64 4.18
CA ALA A 202 9.45 5.21 4.35
C ALA A 202 8.56 6.32 4.91
N MET A 203 7.30 6.31 4.52
CA MET A 203 6.32 7.32 4.91
C MET A 203 4.99 6.69 5.31
N THR A 204 4.37 7.28 6.34
CA THR A 204 2.96 7.03 6.70
C THR A 204 2.17 8.29 6.40
N LEU A 205 1.14 8.18 5.58
CA LEU A 205 0.29 9.29 5.21
C LEU A 205 -1.19 8.88 5.15
N PHE A 206 -2.05 9.89 5.22
CA PHE A 206 -3.49 9.81 5.01
C PHE A 206 -3.88 10.83 3.94
N ALA A 207 -4.74 10.43 3.04
CA ALA A 207 -5.18 11.21 1.91
C ALA A 207 -6.69 11.10 1.71
#